data_630c8c15228f2508f929f65afa6c4357
#
_entry.id   630c8c15228f2508f929f65afa6c4357
#
_cell.length_a   1.000
_cell.length_b   1.000
_cell.length_c   1.000
_cell.angle_alpha   90.00
_cell.angle_beta   90.00
_cell.angle_gamma   90.00
#
_symmetry.space_group_name_H-M   'P 1'
#
loop_
_entity.id
_entity.type
_entity.pdbx_description
1 polymer ?
#
loop_
_entity_poly.entity_id
_entity_poly.type
_entity_poly.pdbx_seq_one_letter_code
_entity_poly.pdbx_strand_id
1 'polypeptide(L)'
;NEMIGNILYLANLGVEIFRIDAVPYIWKELGTNCRNLPQVHIIVRMLRMIMEMVCPGVILKGEVVMDPKELPVYFGTEKEPECHMLYGVSSMVNLWAALATRDTRMLKHQMDVIHSLPRNCYFVNYLRCHDDIGWGLDEEQEKKLEINPIRHKEYLYRFFEGTYPYSFARGELYNYDPVTKDARSCGTTASLCGIEKGGFEGDLEQVKQGIQRVLMMHAACMSMEGFIMLSSGDEIGQVNDYDYKKNPDTAADSRYLHRSPFRWDNAAKRKKAGTVQYDIWNGLKQMEEIRRQENCFGETAGISTWDTGNNTVFAIRRTAGNEEMICLANFSEYGQNAWLNCLEGKYEDLFTGEKMEMNSVWMNPYQYRWCVKKM
;
A
#
# COMPACT_ATOMS: atom_id res chain seq x y z
N ASN A 1 27.06 -21.30 -0.03
CA ASN A 1 27.89 -20.81 -1.16
C ASN A 1 27.07 -20.66 -2.45
N GLU A 2 26.29 -21.67 -2.87
CA GLU A 2 25.53 -21.66 -4.13
C GLU A 2 24.59 -20.43 -4.24
N MET A 3 23.76 -20.18 -3.22
CA MET A 3 22.83 -19.04 -3.23
C MET A 3 23.57 -17.71 -3.32
N ILE A 4 24.68 -17.55 -2.61
CA ILE A 4 25.52 -16.34 -2.68
C ILE A 4 26.08 -16.18 -4.09
N GLY A 5 26.62 -17.27 -4.68
CA GLY A 5 27.12 -17.27 -6.04
C GLY A 5 26.06 -16.83 -7.06
N ASN A 6 24.83 -17.32 -6.91
CA ASN A 6 23.70 -16.93 -7.78
C ASN A 6 23.34 -15.45 -7.62
N ILE A 7 23.30 -14.92 -6.40
CA ILE A 7 23.02 -13.50 -6.15
C ILE A 7 24.11 -12.62 -6.77
N LEU A 8 25.41 -12.96 -6.55
CA LEU A 8 26.52 -12.22 -7.11
C LEU A 8 26.55 -12.28 -8.63
N TYR A 9 26.21 -13.43 -9.23
CA TYR A 9 26.09 -13.57 -10.67
C TYR A 9 24.99 -12.64 -11.23
N LEU A 10 23.80 -12.61 -10.61
CA LEU A 10 22.71 -11.73 -11.03
C LEU A 10 23.06 -10.25 -10.81
N ALA A 11 23.73 -9.91 -9.71
CA ALA A 11 24.22 -8.55 -9.47
C ALA A 11 25.20 -8.11 -10.57
N ASN A 12 26.10 -9.01 -11.01
CA ASN A 12 27.00 -8.73 -12.13
C ASN A 12 26.30 -8.54 -13.47
N LEU A 13 25.06 -9.09 -13.63
CA LEU A 13 24.20 -8.83 -14.78
C LEU A 13 23.43 -7.51 -14.69
N GLY A 14 23.58 -6.75 -13.60
CA GLY A 14 22.95 -5.44 -13.41
C GLY A 14 21.68 -5.46 -12.54
N VAL A 15 21.42 -6.53 -11.77
CA VAL A 15 20.34 -6.53 -10.78
C VAL A 15 20.78 -5.72 -9.57
N GLU A 16 20.06 -4.64 -9.29
CA GLU A 16 20.37 -3.69 -8.21
C GLU A 16 19.56 -3.94 -6.94
N ILE A 17 18.37 -4.55 -7.02
CA ILE A 17 17.52 -4.84 -5.87
C ILE A 17 17.11 -6.31 -5.88
N PHE A 18 17.43 -7.03 -4.82
CA PHE A 18 16.99 -8.40 -4.60
C PHE A 18 15.84 -8.45 -3.59
N ARG A 19 14.71 -9.02 -4.02
CA ARG A 19 13.65 -9.42 -3.10
C ARG A 19 14.01 -10.78 -2.50
N ILE A 20 14.18 -10.81 -1.18
CA ILE A 20 14.36 -12.05 -0.44
C ILE A 20 12.98 -12.52 0.00
N ASP A 21 12.56 -13.64 -0.57
CA ASP A 21 11.26 -14.25 -0.35
C ASP A 21 11.18 -14.87 1.05
N ALA A 22 10.04 -14.69 1.72
CA ALA A 22 9.67 -15.35 2.97
C ALA A 22 10.79 -15.40 4.01
N VAL A 23 11.48 -14.26 4.23
CA VAL A 23 12.69 -14.16 5.08
C VAL A 23 12.55 -14.87 6.42
N PRO A 24 11.44 -14.76 7.19
CA PRO A 24 11.30 -15.43 8.48
C PRO A 24 11.42 -16.95 8.44
N TYR A 25 11.32 -17.55 7.26
CA TYR A 25 11.22 -19.00 7.07
C TYR A 25 12.42 -19.62 6.36
N ILE A 26 13.49 -18.88 6.08
CA ILE A 26 14.65 -19.40 5.32
C ILE A 26 15.47 -20.44 6.09
N TRP A 27 15.33 -20.52 7.42
CA TRP A 27 15.90 -21.59 8.23
C TRP A 27 14.84 -22.57 8.73
N LYS A 28 15.14 -23.87 8.66
CA LYS A 28 14.24 -24.93 9.11
C LYS A 28 14.93 -25.77 10.18
N GLU A 29 14.23 -25.99 11.30
CA GLU A 29 14.71 -26.77 12.42
C GLU A 29 13.57 -27.64 12.99
N LEU A 30 13.80 -28.95 13.05
CA LEU A 30 12.80 -29.89 13.56
C LEU A 30 12.49 -29.60 15.03
N GLY A 31 11.20 -29.69 15.40
CA GLY A 31 10.72 -29.39 16.75
C GLY A 31 10.47 -27.92 17.03
N THR A 32 10.66 -27.03 16.04
CA THR A 32 10.32 -25.61 16.12
C THR A 32 9.16 -25.27 15.16
N ASN A 33 8.66 -24.02 15.22
CA ASN A 33 7.69 -23.52 14.24
C ASN A 33 8.36 -23.10 12.91
N CYS A 34 9.68 -23.24 12.78
CA CYS A 34 10.47 -22.84 11.61
C CYS A 34 10.26 -21.36 11.20
N ARG A 35 10.01 -20.48 12.15
CA ARG A 35 9.75 -19.05 11.91
C ARG A 35 10.57 -18.19 12.87
N ASN A 36 11.22 -17.15 12.36
CA ASN A 36 11.99 -16.16 13.13
C ASN A 36 13.11 -16.77 13.99
N LEU A 37 13.70 -17.86 13.54
CA LEU A 37 14.79 -18.49 14.27
C LEU A 37 16.07 -17.62 14.19
N PRO A 38 16.96 -17.65 15.21
CA PRO A 38 18.18 -16.84 15.22
C PRO A 38 19.05 -16.99 13.98
N GLN A 39 19.07 -18.18 13.38
CA GLN A 39 19.81 -18.49 12.17
C GLN A 39 19.34 -17.70 10.95
N VAL A 40 18.06 -17.29 10.90
CA VAL A 40 17.52 -16.42 9.85
C VAL A 40 18.31 -15.10 9.83
N HIS A 41 18.47 -14.48 10.98
CA HIS A 41 19.18 -13.20 11.12
C HIS A 41 20.66 -13.33 10.75
N ILE A 42 21.33 -14.42 11.14
CA ILE A 42 22.73 -14.70 10.76
C ILE A 42 22.86 -14.78 9.22
N ILE A 43 21.93 -15.47 8.55
CA ILE A 43 21.95 -15.62 7.09
C ILE A 43 21.73 -14.25 6.41
N VAL A 44 20.78 -13.45 6.87
CA VAL A 44 20.49 -12.14 6.28
C VAL A 44 21.66 -11.17 6.48
N ARG A 45 22.28 -11.14 7.67
CA ARG A 45 23.50 -10.35 7.95
C ARG A 45 24.65 -10.77 7.04
N MET A 46 24.87 -12.07 6.89
CA MET A 46 25.92 -12.59 5.99
C MET A 46 25.68 -12.14 4.56
N LEU A 47 24.45 -12.25 4.06
CA LEU A 47 24.10 -11.75 2.72
C LEU A 47 24.34 -10.25 2.60
N ARG A 48 23.91 -9.46 3.60
CA ARG A 48 24.12 -8.01 3.63
C ARG A 48 25.60 -7.66 3.59
N MET A 49 26.43 -8.26 4.44
CA MET A 49 27.88 -8.02 4.49
C MET A 49 28.56 -8.35 3.15
N ILE A 50 28.19 -9.47 2.53
CA ILE A 50 28.76 -9.85 1.23
C ILE A 50 28.40 -8.84 0.14
N MET A 51 27.13 -8.39 0.11
CA MET A 51 26.70 -7.37 -0.86
C MET A 51 27.46 -6.06 -0.66
N GLU A 52 27.59 -5.58 0.57
CA GLU A 52 28.34 -4.35 0.87
C GLU A 52 29.82 -4.43 0.47
N MET A 53 30.44 -5.61 0.62
CA MET A 53 31.84 -5.81 0.25
C MET A 53 32.08 -5.96 -1.25
N VAL A 54 31.18 -6.62 -1.96
CA VAL A 54 31.39 -7.04 -3.36
C VAL A 54 30.57 -6.21 -4.34
N CYS A 55 29.36 -5.81 -3.98
CA CYS A 55 28.40 -5.09 -4.79
C CYS A 55 27.71 -3.99 -3.97
N PRO A 56 28.43 -2.93 -3.53
CA PRO A 56 27.94 -1.96 -2.53
C PRO A 56 26.68 -1.16 -2.97
N GLY A 57 26.34 -1.17 -4.27
CA GLY A 57 25.11 -0.56 -4.78
C GLY A 57 23.89 -1.46 -4.73
N VAL A 58 24.03 -2.73 -4.33
CA VAL A 58 22.93 -3.70 -4.30
C VAL A 58 22.11 -3.59 -3.02
N ILE A 59 20.81 -3.58 -3.18
CA ILE A 59 19.81 -3.43 -2.10
C ILE A 59 19.12 -4.77 -1.83
N LEU A 60 19.01 -5.13 -0.56
CA LEU A 60 18.23 -6.29 -0.09
C LEU A 60 16.85 -5.83 0.40
N LYS A 61 15.80 -6.28 -0.25
CA LYS A 61 14.40 -6.05 0.11
C LYS A 61 13.79 -7.33 0.67
N GLY A 62 13.52 -7.36 1.97
CA GLY A 62 12.95 -8.54 2.64
C GLY A 62 11.44 -8.57 2.54
N GLU A 63 10.88 -9.77 2.33
CA GLU A 63 9.47 -10.02 2.56
C GLU A 63 9.29 -10.60 3.96
N VAL A 64 8.74 -9.77 4.85
CA VAL A 64 8.50 -10.10 6.25
C VAL A 64 7.07 -9.70 6.61
N VAL A 65 6.20 -10.68 6.78
CA VAL A 65 4.81 -10.46 7.15
C VAL A 65 4.64 -10.74 8.63
N MET A 66 4.71 -9.68 9.45
CA MET A 66 4.68 -9.72 10.90
C MET A 66 4.06 -8.46 11.48
N ASP A 67 3.83 -8.45 12.81
CA ASP A 67 3.49 -7.23 13.54
C ASP A 67 4.58 -6.16 13.29
N PRO A 68 4.22 -4.92 12.97
CA PRO A 68 5.18 -3.85 12.72
C PRO A 68 6.20 -3.64 13.83
N LYS A 69 5.83 -3.90 15.07
CA LYS A 69 6.74 -3.81 16.23
C LYS A 69 7.86 -4.84 16.22
N GLU A 70 7.67 -5.94 15.49
CA GLU A 70 8.66 -7.01 15.34
C GLU A 70 9.56 -6.82 14.11
N LEU A 71 9.23 -5.89 13.20
CA LEU A 71 9.98 -5.65 11.97
C LEU A 71 11.38 -5.06 12.16
N PRO A 72 11.66 -4.21 13.19
CA PRO A 72 13.00 -3.60 13.35
C PRO A 72 14.16 -4.57 13.36
N VAL A 73 13.96 -5.78 13.88
CA VAL A 73 15.04 -6.80 13.93
C VAL A 73 15.52 -7.22 12.53
N TYR A 74 14.66 -7.12 11.49
CA TYR A 74 15.00 -7.46 10.11
C TYR A 74 15.69 -6.34 9.34
N PHE A 75 15.73 -5.14 9.91
CA PHE A 75 16.63 -4.07 9.46
C PHE A 75 18.01 -4.19 10.11
N GLY A 76 18.05 -4.85 11.27
CA GLY A 76 19.27 -5.00 12.08
C GLY A 76 19.66 -3.71 12.79
N THR A 77 20.92 -3.60 13.11
CA THR A 77 21.53 -2.42 13.75
C THR A 77 22.62 -1.83 12.86
N GLU A 78 23.14 -0.66 13.20
CA GLU A 78 24.30 -0.08 12.49
C GLU A 78 25.52 -1.01 12.45
N LYS A 79 25.73 -1.82 13.52
CA LYS A 79 26.85 -2.77 13.61
C LYS A 79 26.56 -4.11 12.94
N GLU A 80 25.31 -4.49 12.90
CA GLU A 80 24.84 -5.76 12.38
C GLU A 80 23.63 -5.52 11.45
N PRO A 81 23.82 -4.87 10.28
CA PRO A 81 22.74 -4.54 9.38
C PRO A 81 22.17 -5.79 8.69
N GLU A 82 20.87 -5.80 8.46
CA GLU A 82 20.13 -6.86 7.75
C GLU A 82 19.53 -6.32 6.45
N CYS A 83 18.21 -6.38 6.25
CA CYS A 83 17.58 -5.84 5.05
C CYS A 83 17.70 -4.32 4.98
N HIS A 84 17.86 -3.78 3.78
CA HIS A 84 17.80 -2.33 3.56
C HIS A 84 16.37 -1.80 3.61
N MET A 85 15.41 -2.60 3.14
CA MET A 85 14.00 -2.25 3.11
C MET A 85 13.11 -3.48 3.28
N LEU A 86 11.90 -3.27 3.76
CA LEU A 86 10.87 -4.30 3.89
C LEU A 86 9.58 -3.85 3.18
N TYR A 87 8.72 -4.80 2.87
CA TYR A 87 7.37 -4.49 2.39
C TYR A 87 6.49 -3.91 3.49
N GLY A 88 5.75 -2.83 3.18
CA GLY A 88 4.76 -2.22 4.06
C GLY A 88 3.42 -2.97 4.04
N VAL A 89 3.43 -4.26 4.37
CA VAL A 89 2.25 -5.14 4.26
C VAL A 89 1.12 -4.65 5.13
N SER A 90 1.38 -4.31 6.40
CA SER A 90 0.37 -3.83 7.33
C SER A 90 -0.21 -2.47 6.93
N SER A 91 0.58 -1.59 6.33
CA SER A 91 0.09 -0.32 5.76
C SER A 91 -0.88 -0.58 4.61
N MET A 92 -0.54 -1.50 3.72
CA MET A 92 -1.38 -1.92 2.59
C MET A 92 -2.73 -2.47 3.06
N VAL A 93 -2.73 -3.40 4.03
CA VAL A 93 -3.95 -4.00 4.56
C VAL A 93 -4.85 -2.95 5.22
N ASN A 94 -4.28 -2.03 5.99
CA ASN A 94 -5.03 -0.97 6.65
C ASN A 94 -5.62 0.05 5.67
N LEU A 95 -4.97 0.34 4.53
CA LEU A 95 -5.54 1.16 3.46
C LEU A 95 -6.81 0.51 2.89
N TRP A 96 -6.76 -0.78 2.57
CA TRP A 96 -7.93 -1.52 2.07
C TRP A 96 -9.04 -1.63 3.11
N ALA A 97 -8.70 -1.89 4.38
CA ALA A 97 -9.67 -1.92 5.47
C ALA A 97 -10.38 -0.56 5.63
N ALA A 98 -9.62 0.55 5.60
CA ALA A 98 -10.19 1.89 5.65
C ALA A 98 -11.14 2.18 4.47
N LEU A 99 -10.81 1.72 3.25
CA LEU A 99 -11.68 1.89 2.09
C LEU A 99 -13.01 1.13 2.24
N ALA A 100 -12.96 -0.11 2.75
CA ALA A 100 -14.17 -0.91 2.92
C ALA A 100 -15.06 -0.42 4.07
N THR A 101 -14.45 -0.01 5.17
CA THR A 101 -15.17 0.39 6.39
C THR A 101 -15.52 1.87 6.45
N ARG A 102 -14.85 2.71 5.64
CA ARG A 102 -14.89 4.19 5.74
C ARG A 102 -14.39 4.71 7.09
N ASP A 103 -13.56 3.92 7.76
CA ASP A 103 -12.99 4.24 9.07
C ASP A 103 -11.46 4.17 9.01
N THR A 104 -10.82 5.30 9.23
CA THR A 104 -9.36 5.45 9.11
C THR A 104 -8.62 5.29 10.43
N ARG A 105 -9.32 4.98 11.55
CA ARG A 105 -8.69 4.90 12.88
C ARG A 105 -7.64 3.78 12.97
N MET A 106 -7.90 2.62 12.34
CA MET A 106 -6.91 1.55 12.25
C MET A 106 -5.71 1.95 11.41
N LEU A 107 -5.95 2.61 10.26
CA LEU A 107 -4.89 3.12 9.39
C LEU A 107 -4.04 4.19 10.12
N LYS A 108 -4.67 5.11 10.83
CA LYS A 108 -3.97 6.12 11.65
C LYS A 108 -3.09 5.44 12.71
N HIS A 109 -3.65 4.51 13.48
CA HIS A 109 -2.90 3.75 14.47
C HIS A 109 -1.69 3.03 13.84
N GLN A 110 -1.88 2.37 12.71
CA GLN A 110 -0.80 1.69 11.99
C GLN A 110 0.32 2.65 11.60
N MET A 111 -0.03 3.85 11.10
CA MET A 111 0.98 4.85 10.76
C MET A 111 1.69 5.40 11.99
N ASP A 112 0.99 5.61 13.11
CA ASP A 112 1.60 6.04 14.37
C ASP A 112 2.62 4.99 14.85
N VAL A 113 2.34 3.69 14.71
CA VAL A 113 3.31 2.62 15.01
C VAL A 113 4.51 2.69 14.07
N ILE A 114 4.30 2.78 12.77
CA ILE A 114 5.40 2.88 11.78
C ILE A 114 6.27 4.11 12.05
N HIS A 115 5.68 5.27 12.30
CA HIS A 115 6.42 6.51 12.57
C HIS A 115 7.18 6.49 13.91
N SER A 116 6.85 5.55 14.82
CA SER A 116 7.60 5.35 16.07
C SER A 116 8.84 4.46 15.90
N LEU A 117 8.99 3.79 14.75
CA LEU A 117 10.14 2.93 14.48
C LEU A 117 11.43 3.77 14.25
N PRO A 118 12.61 3.16 14.39
CA PRO A 118 13.87 3.83 14.04
C PRO A 118 13.88 4.33 12.59
N ARG A 119 14.48 5.49 12.35
CA ARG A 119 14.50 6.15 11.03
C ARG A 119 15.20 5.36 9.91
N ASN A 120 16.01 4.36 10.24
CA ASN A 120 16.62 3.47 9.28
C ASN A 120 15.71 2.32 8.82
N CYS A 121 14.47 2.28 9.28
CA CYS A 121 13.45 1.30 8.87
C CYS A 121 12.72 1.80 7.62
N TYR A 122 13.24 1.48 6.45
CA TYR A 122 12.62 1.90 5.18
C TYR A 122 11.60 0.87 4.68
N PHE A 123 10.40 1.35 4.32
CA PHE A 123 9.35 0.50 3.79
C PHE A 123 9.11 0.75 2.31
N VAL A 124 8.71 -0.31 1.60
CA VAL A 124 8.14 -0.23 0.27
C VAL A 124 6.62 -0.27 0.41
N ASN A 125 5.96 0.86 0.21
CA ASN A 125 4.51 1.00 0.29
C ASN A 125 3.87 0.71 -1.07
N TYR A 126 2.72 0.05 -1.04
CA TYR A 126 2.02 -0.40 -2.24
C TYR A 126 0.55 -0.69 -1.90
N LEU A 127 -0.30 -0.75 -2.92
CA LEU A 127 -1.70 -1.16 -2.74
C LEU A 127 -1.90 -2.66 -2.97
N ARG A 128 -1.17 -3.26 -3.90
CA ARG A 128 -1.14 -4.69 -4.17
C ARG A 128 0.19 -5.12 -4.78
N CYS A 129 0.44 -6.41 -4.79
CA CYS A 129 1.56 -7.02 -5.51
C CYS A 129 1.06 -8.25 -6.29
N HIS A 130 1.94 -9.19 -6.58
CA HIS A 130 1.60 -10.47 -7.23
C HIS A 130 0.91 -11.46 -6.28
N ASP A 131 0.94 -11.21 -4.96
CA ASP A 131 0.30 -12.04 -3.95
C ASP A 131 -1.08 -11.49 -3.55
N ASP A 132 -1.78 -12.28 -2.77
CA ASP A 132 -3.08 -11.97 -2.19
C ASP A 132 -3.00 -10.91 -1.09
N ILE A 133 -4.14 -10.29 -0.78
CA ILE A 133 -4.31 -9.41 0.37
C ILE A 133 -4.73 -10.27 1.56
N GLY A 134 -3.80 -10.45 2.51
CA GLY A 134 -4.08 -11.13 3.78
C GLY A 134 -4.51 -10.14 4.85
N TRP A 135 -5.60 -10.43 5.56
CA TRP A 135 -6.24 -9.51 6.52
C TRP A 135 -5.61 -9.60 7.93
N GLY A 136 -4.30 -9.34 8.01
CA GLY A 136 -3.56 -9.28 9.27
C GLY A 136 -3.60 -7.86 9.87
N LEU A 137 -4.66 -7.54 10.60
CA LEU A 137 -4.81 -6.29 11.33
C LEU A 137 -4.38 -6.46 12.80
N ASP A 138 -4.13 -5.38 13.51
CA ASP A 138 -3.83 -5.38 14.94
C ASP A 138 -5.10 -5.69 15.75
N GLU A 139 -5.26 -6.95 16.17
CA GLU A 139 -6.43 -7.41 16.92
C GLU A 139 -6.60 -6.72 18.29
N GLU A 140 -5.50 -6.30 18.93
CA GLU A 140 -5.58 -5.59 20.20
C GLU A 140 -6.16 -4.19 19.99
N GLN A 141 -5.74 -3.53 18.91
CA GLN A 141 -6.28 -2.22 18.55
C GLN A 141 -7.73 -2.32 18.07
N GLU A 142 -8.09 -3.36 17.31
CA GLU A 142 -9.48 -3.61 16.92
C GLU A 142 -10.37 -3.74 18.17
N LYS A 143 -9.96 -4.53 19.17
CA LYS A 143 -10.70 -4.69 20.43
C LYS A 143 -10.84 -3.40 21.23
N LYS A 144 -9.79 -2.54 21.23
CA LYS A 144 -9.87 -1.20 21.86
C LYS A 144 -10.86 -0.27 21.16
N LEU A 145 -11.07 -0.47 19.86
CA LEU A 145 -12.06 0.25 19.06
C LEU A 145 -13.44 -0.43 19.06
N GLU A 146 -13.64 -1.44 19.90
CA GLU A 146 -14.87 -2.25 19.99
C GLU A 146 -15.20 -3.01 18.69
N ILE A 147 -14.19 -3.30 17.87
CA ILE A 147 -14.29 -4.08 16.65
C ILE A 147 -14.01 -5.55 16.99
N ASN A 148 -14.88 -6.46 16.53
CA ASN A 148 -14.62 -7.90 16.65
C ASN A 148 -13.72 -8.35 15.50
N PRO A 149 -12.48 -8.85 15.74
CA PRO A 149 -11.51 -9.15 14.69
C PRO A 149 -11.99 -10.21 13.67
N ILE A 150 -12.68 -11.25 14.14
CA ILE A 150 -13.18 -12.34 13.28
C ILE A 150 -14.26 -11.81 12.32
N ARG A 151 -15.23 -11.05 12.85
CA ARG A 151 -16.30 -10.47 12.03
C ARG A 151 -15.79 -9.39 11.10
N HIS A 152 -14.80 -8.63 11.53
CA HIS A 152 -14.17 -7.60 10.70
C HIS A 152 -13.44 -8.24 9.51
N LYS A 153 -12.64 -9.27 9.76
CA LYS A 153 -11.99 -10.04 8.70
C LYS A 153 -13.01 -10.63 7.72
N GLU A 154 -14.09 -11.25 8.23
CA GLU A 154 -15.17 -11.78 7.39
C GLU A 154 -15.83 -10.69 6.54
N TYR A 155 -16.10 -9.53 7.14
CA TYR A 155 -16.62 -8.37 6.40
C TYR A 155 -15.68 -7.95 5.27
N LEU A 156 -14.37 -7.80 5.55
CA LEU A 156 -13.37 -7.33 4.58
C LEU A 156 -13.25 -8.28 3.38
N TYR A 157 -13.04 -9.57 3.60
CA TYR A 157 -12.88 -10.46 2.46
C TYR A 157 -14.18 -10.62 1.65
N ARG A 158 -15.35 -10.63 2.27
CA ARG A 158 -16.64 -10.65 1.57
C ARG A 158 -16.93 -9.35 0.82
N PHE A 159 -16.48 -8.22 1.39
CA PHE A 159 -16.59 -6.95 0.71
C PHE A 159 -15.77 -6.94 -0.58
N PHE A 160 -14.51 -7.34 -0.52
CA PHE A 160 -13.63 -7.33 -1.70
C PHE A 160 -13.89 -8.49 -2.66
N GLU A 161 -14.47 -9.57 -2.23
CA GLU A 161 -15.06 -10.60 -3.12
C GLU A 161 -16.26 -10.04 -3.92
N GLY A 162 -16.99 -9.06 -3.35
CA GLY A 162 -18.19 -8.49 -3.95
C GLY A 162 -19.49 -9.17 -3.50
N THR A 163 -19.43 -10.11 -2.54
CA THR A 163 -20.61 -10.82 -2.01
C THR A 163 -21.28 -10.11 -0.85
N TYR A 164 -20.60 -9.12 -0.25
CA TYR A 164 -21.22 -8.30 0.79
C TYR A 164 -22.20 -7.27 0.17
N PRO A 165 -23.38 -7.04 0.76
CA PRO A 165 -24.33 -6.05 0.26
C PRO A 165 -23.70 -4.66 0.09
N TYR A 166 -24.01 -4.01 -1.02
CA TYR A 166 -23.48 -2.68 -1.39
C TYR A 166 -21.98 -2.61 -1.66
N SER A 167 -21.27 -3.73 -1.74
CA SER A 167 -19.89 -3.72 -2.20
C SER A 167 -19.81 -3.28 -3.66
N PHE A 168 -18.87 -2.40 -3.94
CA PHE A 168 -18.50 -2.02 -5.29
C PHE A 168 -17.40 -2.91 -5.90
N ALA A 169 -16.76 -3.75 -5.10
CA ALA A 169 -15.61 -4.54 -5.51
C ALA A 169 -16.00 -5.78 -6.34
N ARG A 170 -15.05 -6.26 -7.13
CA ARG A 170 -15.05 -7.57 -7.77
C ARG A 170 -13.68 -8.22 -7.57
N GLY A 171 -13.63 -9.21 -6.72
CA GLY A 171 -12.44 -10.00 -6.44
C GLY A 171 -12.77 -11.47 -6.28
N GLU A 172 -11.79 -12.25 -5.88
CA GLU A 172 -11.96 -13.66 -5.53
C GLU A 172 -11.26 -13.98 -4.21
N LEU A 173 -11.75 -14.98 -3.52
CA LEU A 173 -11.10 -15.48 -2.30
C LEU A 173 -9.91 -16.37 -2.66
N TYR A 174 -8.92 -16.36 -1.80
CA TYR A 174 -7.79 -17.28 -1.83
C TYR A 174 -7.64 -17.96 -0.47
N ASN A 175 -7.42 -19.28 -0.48
CA ASN A 175 -7.23 -20.10 0.72
C ASN A 175 -8.32 -19.90 1.78
N TYR A 176 -9.59 -19.94 1.37
CA TYR A 176 -10.69 -19.92 2.33
C TYR A 176 -10.68 -21.17 3.22
N ASP A 177 -10.61 -20.97 4.53
CA ASP A 177 -10.73 -22.03 5.54
C ASP A 177 -12.13 -21.97 6.19
N PRO A 178 -12.99 -22.95 5.97
CA PRO A 178 -14.34 -22.96 6.52
C PRO A 178 -14.38 -23.15 8.05
N VAL A 179 -13.31 -23.65 8.66
CA VAL A 179 -13.22 -23.88 10.12
C VAL A 179 -12.88 -22.58 10.84
N THR A 180 -11.80 -21.93 10.42
CA THR A 180 -11.35 -20.66 11.01
C THR A 180 -12.07 -19.44 10.45
N LYS A 181 -12.80 -19.61 9.32
CA LYS A 181 -13.39 -18.54 8.52
C LYS A 181 -12.35 -17.51 8.09
N ASP A 182 -11.12 -17.96 7.86
CA ASP A 182 -10.06 -17.14 7.32
C ASP A 182 -10.08 -17.20 5.78
N ALA A 183 -9.85 -16.07 5.16
CA ALA A 183 -9.68 -15.97 3.72
C ALA A 183 -8.80 -14.77 3.38
N ARG A 184 -8.21 -14.82 2.19
CA ARG A 184 -7.46 -13.72 1.61
C ARG A 184 -8.16 -13.26 0.34
N SER A 185 -7.89 -12.04 -0.09
CA SER A 185 -8.55 -11.44 -1.25
C SER A 185 -7.60 -11.28 -2.43
N CYS A 186 -8.09 -11.60 -3.63
CA CYS A 186 -7.39 -11.40 -4.89
C CYS A 186 -8.17 -10.45 -5.79
N GLY A 187 -7.44 -9.60 -6.52
CA GLY A 187 -8.01 -8.66 -7.48
C GLY A 187 -7.05 -7.56 -7.86
N THR A 188 -7.28 -6.92 -8.99
CA THR A 188 -6.56 -5.71 -9.39
C THR A 188 -7.09 -4.51 -8.60
N THR A 189 -6.28 -3.46 -8.44
CA THR A 189 -6.72 -2.23 -7.77
C THR A 189 -7.97 -1.64 -8.40
N ALA A 190 -8.06 -1.65 -9.73
CA ALA A 190 -9.21 -1.16 -10.48
C ALA A 190 -10.50 -1.96 -10.19
N SER A 191 -10.40 -3.29 -10.11
CA SER A 191 -11.55 -4.16 -9.84
C SER A 191 -12.00 -4.06 -8.38
N LEU A 192 -11.06 -4.02 -7.45
CA LEU A 192 -11.35 -3.87 -6.02
C LEU A 192 -11.88 -2.48 -5.67
N CYS A 193 -11.55 -1.45 -6.46
CA CYS A 193 -12.10 -0.08 -6.34
C CYS A 193 -13.41 0.14 -7.11
N GLY A 194 -13.93 -0.86 -7.83
CA GLY A 194 -15.27 -0.82 -8.43
C GLY A 194 -15.33 -0.38 -9.89
N ILE A 195 -14.21 -0.15 -10.57
CA ILE A 195 -14.19 0.20 -12.00
C ILE A 195 -14.76 -0.94 -12.84
N GLU A 196 -14.35 -2.18 -12.54
CA GLU A 196 -14.80 -3.35 -13.27
C GLU A 196 -16.31 -3.57 -13.12
N LYS A 197 -16.83 -3.48 -11.89
CA LYS A 197 -18.26 -3.64 -11.62
C LYS A 197 -19.09 -2.60 -12.35
N GLY A 198 -18.71 -1.32 -12.25
CA GLY A 198 -19.39 -0.23 -12.95
C GLY A 198 -19.36 -0.41 -14.47
N GLY A 199 -18.21 -0.84 -15.02
CA GLY A 199 -18.09 -1.14 -16.45
C GLY A 199 -18.98 -2.31 -16.90
N PHE A 200 -19.08 -3.36 -16.08
CA PHE A 200 -19.93 -4.52 -16.36
C PHE A 200 -21.42 -4.20 -16.30
N GLU A 201 -21.84 -3.37 -15.33
CA GLU A 201 -23.23 -2.96 -15.12
C GLU A 201 -23.64 -1.77 -16.01
N GLY A 202 -22.69 -1.16 -16.74
CA GLY A 202 -22.93 0.04 -17.54
C GLY A 202 -23.16 1.31 -16.72
N ASP A 203 -22.77 1.30 -15.44
CA ASP A 203 -22.87 2.42 -14.52
C ASP A 203 -21.64 3.32 -14.60
N LEU A 204 -21.74 4.38 -15.43
CA LEU A 204 -20.66 5.33 -15.63
C LEU A 204 -20.31 6.13 -14.37
N GLU A 205 -21.28 6.36 -13.48
CA GLU A 205 -21.03 7.09 -12.24
C GLU A 205 -20.19 6.21 -11.28
N GLN A 206 -20.52 4.94 -11.19
CA GLN A 206 -19.70 3.98 -10.42
C GLN A 206 -18.29 3.84 -11.00
N VAL A 207 -18.12 3.87 -12.32
CA VAL A 207 -16.78 3.89 -12.96
C VAL A 207 -16.00 5.13 -12.53
N LYS A 208 -16.61 6.32 -12.57
CA LYS A 208 -15.97 7.57 -12.13
C LYS A 208 -15.56 7.51 -10.66
N GLN A 209 -16.45 7.07 -9.79
CA GLN A 209 -16.15 6.88 -8.38
C GLN A 209 -15.03 5.83 -8.16
N GLY A 210 -15.02 4.78 -8.98
CA GLY A 210 -13.95 3.78 -8.99
C GLY A 210 -12.59 4.40 -9.32
N ILE A 211 -12.52 5.28 -10.33
CA ILE A 211 -11.30 6.03 -10.66
C ILE A 211 -10.87 6.91 -9.49
N GLN A 212 -11.81 7.62 -8.87
CA GLN A 212 -11.52 8.45 -7.69
C GLN A 212 -10.98 7.64 -6.52
N ARG A 213 -11.55 6.44 -6.24
CA ARG A 213 -11.05 5.52 -5.21
C ARG A 213 -9.62 5.06 -5.53
N VAL A 214 -9.33 4.67 -6.77
CA VAL A 214 -7.98 4.27 -7.19
C VAL A 214 -6.99 5.41 -6.94
N LEU A 215 -7.29 6.62 -7.38
CA LEU A 215 -6.41 7.77 -7.21
C LEU A 215 -6.26 8.18 -5.74
N MET A 216 -7.36 8.21 -4.97
CA MET A 216 -7.33 8.51 -3.54
C MET A 216 -6.48 7.50 -2.76
N MET A 217 -6.63 6.20 -3.05
CA MET A 217 -5.85 5.14 -2.41
C MET A 217 -4.35 5.29 -2.72
N HIS A 218 -4.00 5.60 -3.97
CA HIS A 218 -2.61 5.87 -4.33
C HIS A 218 -2.09 7.15 -3.68
N ALA A 219 -2.88 8.23 -3.63
CA ALA A 219 -2.48 9.46 -2.96
C ALA A 219 -2.23 9.26 -1.46
N ALA A 220 -3.08 8.49 -0.78
CA ALA A 220 -2.87 8.11 0.61
C ALA A 220 -1.60 7.24 0.79
N CYS A 221 -1.41 6.23 -0.07
CA CYS A 221 -0.21 5.39 -0.07
C CYS A 221 1.07 6.21 -0.36
N MET A 222 1.04 7.08 -1.35
CA MET A 222 2.17 7.93 -1.75
C MET A 222 2.47 9.05 -0.74
N SER A 223 1.55 9.36 0.17
CA SER A 223 1.80 10.30 1.26
C SER A 223 2.64 9.71 2.39
N MET A 224 2.78 8.37 2.45
CA MET A 224 3.55 7.67 3.48
C MET A 224 5.06 7.81 3.27
N GLU A 225 5.82 7.54 4.33
CA GLU A 225 7.28 7.49 4.30
C GLU A 225 7.78 6.24 3.55
N GLY A 226 8.90 6.37 2.84
CA GLY A 226 9.56 5.26 2.15
C GLY A 226 9.33 5.24 0.64
N PHE A 227 9.56 4.09 0.05
CA PHE A 227 9.49 3.87 -1.39
C PHE A 227 8.08 3.49 -1.82
N ILE A 228 7.70 3.87 -3.02
CA ILE A 228 6.40 3.52 -3.60
C ILE A 228 6.60 2.48 -4.70
N MET A 229 5.79 1.42 -4.66
CA MET A 229 5.74 0.40 -5.69
C MET A 229 4.35 0.36 -6.32
N LEU A 230 4.29 0.54 -7.62
CA LEU A 230 3.08 0.29 -8.41
C LEU A 230 3.12 -1.13 -8.96
N SER A 231 2.01 -1.84 -8.85
CA SER A 231 1.86 -3.14 -9.49
C SER A 231 1.54 -2.93 -10.97
N SER A 232 2.20 -3.70 -11.85
CA SER A 232 2.02 -3.59 -13.30
C SER A 232 0.54 -3.71 -13.69
N GLY A 233 0.06 -2.74 -14.46
CA GLY A 233 -1.34 -2.61 -14.86
C GLY A 233 -2.16 -1.64 -14.01
N ASP A 234 -1.75 -1.33 -12.78
CA ASP A 234 -2.46 -0.35 -11.94
C ASP A 234 -2.41 1.05 -12.57
N GLU A 235 -1.30 1.41 -13.21
CA GLU A 235 -1.08 2.69 -13.89
C GLU A 235 -2.03 2.95 -15.08
N ILE A 236 -2.69 1.89 -15.56
CA ILE A 236 -3.69 1.99 -16.63
C ILE A 236 -5.08 1.49 -16.20
N GLY A 237 -5.30 1.26 -14.91
CA GLY A 237 -6.55 0.75 -14.39
C GLY A 237 -6.94 -0.62 -14.96
N GLN A 238 -5.96 -1.52 -15.12
CA GLN A 238 -6.20 -2.86 -15.62
C GLN A 238 -7.11 -3.63 -14.67
N VAL A 239 -8.20 -4.21 -15.20
CA VAL A 239 -9.16 -5.01 -14.43
C VAL A 239 -8.75 -6.47 -14.36
N ASN A 240 -9.46 -7.26 -13.57
CA ASN A 240 -9.26 -8.69 -13.40
C ASN A 240 -9.30 -9.46 -14.73
N ASP A 241 -8.54 -10.55 -14.78
CA ASP A 241 -8.54 -11.48 -15.91
C ASP A 241 -9.02 -12.85 -15.46
N TYR A 242 -10.23 -13.21 -15.86
CA TYR A 242 -10.86 -14.50 -15.50
C TYR A 242 -10.45 -15.66 -16.41
N ASP A 243 -9.68 -15.38 -17.47
CA ASP A 243 -9.22 -16.40 -18.42
C ASP A 243 -8.22 -17.39 -17.80
N TYR A 244 -7.63 -17.04 -16.64
CA TYR A 244 -6.78 -17.96 -15.89
C TYR A 244 -7.49 -19.28 -15.53
N LYS A 245 -8.83 -19.26 -15.38
CA LYS A 245 -9.66 -20.46 -15.09
C LYS A 245 -9.72 -21.45 -16.24
N LYS A 246 -9.38 -21.02 -17.45
CA LYS A 246 -9.35 -21.87 -18.64
C LYS A 246 -8.08 -22.70 -18.75
N ASN A 247 -7.02 -22.32 -18.03
CA ASN A 247 -5.74 -23.02 -18.02
C ASN A 247 -5.66 -23.92 -16.77
N PRO A 248 -5.56 -25.26 -16.93
CA PRO A 248 -5.46 -26.19 -15.81
C PRO A 248 -4.31 -25.90 -14.82
N ASP A 249 -3.21 -25.32 -15.31
CA ASP A 249 -2.04 -25.03 -14.48
C ASP A 249 -2.25 -23.82 -13.54
N THR A 250 -3.23 -22.95 -13.85
CA THR A 250 -3.49 -21.73 -13.08
C THR A 250 -4.87 -21.71 -12.44
N ALA A 251 -5.81 -22.50 -12.91
CA ALA A 251 -7.22 -22.47 -12.52
C ALA A 251 -7.48 -22.64 -11.02
N ALA A 252 -6.59 -23.35 -10.32
CA ALA A 252 -6.70 -23.59 -8.87
C ALA A 252 -6.15 -22.45 -7.99
N ASP A 253 -5.47 -21.45 -8.57
CA ASP A 253 -4.86 -20.36 -7.84
C ASP A 253 -5.47 -19.02 -8.24
N SER A 254 -6.39 -18.49 -7.41
CA SER A 254 -7.11 -17.24 -7.68
C SER A 254 -6.21 -16.00 -7.74
N ARG A 255 -4.93 -16.09 -7.35
CA ARG A 255 -3.97 -14.98 -7.54
C ARG A 255 -3.71 -14.69 -9.01
N TYR A 256 -3.92 -15.64 -9.89
CA TYR A 256 -3.83 -15.41 -11.35
C TYR A 256 -4.91 -14.46 -11.88
N LEU A 257 -5.97 -14.21 -11.12
CA LEU A 257 -6.96 -13.17 -11.41
C LEU A 257 -6.31 -11.79 -11.69
N HIS A 258 -5.25 -11.47 -10.95
CA HIS A 258 -4.54 -10.19 -11.04
C HIS A 258 -3.08 -10.30 -11.53
N ARG A 259 -2.67 -11.50 -11.96
CA ARG A 259 -1.34 -11.76 -12.54
C ARG A 259 -1.36 -11.81 -14.08
N SER A 260 -2.38 -11.23 -14.70
CA SER A 260 -2.52 -11.23 -16.15
C SER A 260 -1.41 -10.44 -16.84
N PRO A 261 -1.08 -10.78 -18.09
CA PRO A 261 -0.17 -10.00 -18.91
C PRO A 261 -0.63 -8.54 -19.02
N PHE A 262 0.34 -7.63 -19.12
CA PHE A 262 0.06 -6.22 -19.31
C PHE A 262 -0.66 -5.96 -20.63
N ARG A 263 -1.76 -5.22 -20.60
CA ARG A 263 -2.62 -4.96 -21.77
C ARG A 263 -2.14 -3.73 -22.53
N TRP A 264 -1.20 -3.91 -23.44
CA TRP A 264 -0.60 -2.85 -24.24
C TRP A 264 -1.59 -2.08 -25.13
N ASP A 265 -2.64 -2.75 -25.62
CA ASP A 265 -3.75 -2.15 -26.35
C ASP A 265 -4.55 -1.16 -25.49
N ASN A 266 -4.80 -1.51 -24.22
CA ASN A 266 -5.41 -0.61 -23.26
C ASN A 266 -4.45 0.52 -22.86
N ALA A 267 -3.17 0.23 -22.67
CA ALA A 267 -2.18 1.24 -22.34
C ALA A 267 -2.11 2.39 -23.37
N ALA A 268 -2.37 2.10 -24.65
CA ALA A 268 -2.44 3.13 -25.68
C ALA A 268 -3.54 4.18 -25.41
N LYS A 269 -4.63 3.79 -24.74
CA LYS A 269 -5.76 4.66 -24.41
C LYS A 269 -5.42 5.73 -23.37
N ARG A 270 -4.28 5.62 -22.64
CA ARG A 270 -3.82 6.65 -21.69
C ARG A 270 -3.59 8.04 -22.32
N LYS A 271 -3.51 8.09 -23.66
CA LYS A 271 -3.39 9.34 -24.43
C LYS A 271 -4.75 9.92 -24.85
N LYS A 272 -5.85 9.21 -24.60
CA LYS A 272 -7.21 9.60 -25.04
C LYS A 272 -8.01 10.09 -23.84
N ALA A 273 -8.28 11.39 -23.76
CA ALA A 273 -9.12 11.98 -22.73
C ALA A 273 -10.51 11.30 -22.65
N GLY A 274 -11.04 11.19 -21.45
CA GLY A 274 -12.32 10.54 -21.18
C GLY A 274 -12.28 9.01 -21.14
N THR A 275 -11.09 8.42 -21.03
CA THR A 275 -10.92 6.99 -20.79
C THR A 275 -10.38 6.75 -19.39
N VAL A 276 -10.73 5.61 -18.78
CA VAL A 276 -10.21 5.18 -17.46
C VAL A 276 -8.68 5.24 -17.43
N GLN A 277 -8.04 4.76 -18.51
CA GLN A 277 -6.59 4.73 -18.64
C GLN A 277 -5.96 6.14 -18.63
N TYR A 278 -6.63 7.10 -19.26
CA TYR A 278 -6.17 8.50 -19.28
C TYR A 278 -6.25 9.12 -17.89
N ASP A 279 -7.37 8.95 -17.20
CA ASP A 279 -7.61 9.60 -15.91
C ASP A 279 -6.67 9.02 -14.83
N ILE A 280 -6.51 7.70 -14.78
CA ILE A 280 -5.60 7.05 -13.82
C ILE A 280 -4.13 7.40 -14.12
N TRP A 281 -3.70 7.25 -15.36
CA TRP A 281 -2.33 7.56 -15.77
C TRP A 281 -1.93 8.98 -15.42
N ASN A 282 -2.75 9.96 -15.78
CA ASN A 282 -2.42 11.36 -15.51
C ASN A 282 -2.48 11.71 -14.03
N GLY A 283 -3.44 11.14 -13.28
CA GLY A 283 -3.50 11.35 -11.84
C GLY A 283 -2.26 10.78 -11.12
N LEU A 284 -1.85 9.57 -11.45
CA LEU A 284 -0.63 8.97 -10.87
C LEU A 284 0.63 9.73 -11.28
N LYS A 285 0.73 10.12 -12.55
CA LYS A 285 1.87 10.91 -13.05
C LYS A 285 1.98 12.26 -12.33
N GLN A 286 0.86 12.94 -12.08
CA GLN A 286 0.85 14.19 -11.33
C GLN A 286 1.34 13.97 -9.88
N MET A 287 0.89 12.89 -9.22
CA MET A 287 1.35 12.53 -7.88
C MET A 287 2.87 12.30 -7.83
N GLU A 288 3.41 11.54 -8.81
CA GLU A 288 4.85 11.30 -8.92
C GLU A 288 5.64 12.60 -9.15
N GLU A 289 5.15 13.48 -10.02
CA GLU A 289 5.79 14.77 -10.31
C GLU A 289 5.83 15.66 -9.06
N ILE A 290 4.71 15.78 -8.33
CA ILE A 290 4.66 16.53 -7.07
C ILE A 290 5.61 15.90 -6.04
N ARG A 291 5.53 14.59 -5.84
CA ARG A 291 6.37 13.87 -4.88
C ARG A 291 7.87 14.06 -5.12
N ARG A 292 8.27 14.13 -6.40
CA ARG A 292 9.67 14.35 -6.81
C ARG A 292 10.13 15.79 -6.60
N GLN A 293 9.21 16.76 -6.66
CA GLN A 293 9.55 18.18 -6.62
C GLN A 293 9.51 18.78 -5.20
N GLU A 294 8.65 18.25 -4.33
CA GLU A 294 8.41 18.83 -3.01
C GLU A 294 9.35 18.26 -1.94
N ASN A 295 10.04 19.15 -1.23
CA ASN A 295 11.01 18.78 -0.18
C ASN A 295 10.36 17.99 0.98
N CYS A 296 9.07 18.21 1.24
CA CYS A 296 8.32 17.48 2.24
C CYS A 296 8.24 15.98 1.99
N PHE A 297 8.54 15.49 0.77
CA PHE A 297 8.67 14.07 0.46
C PHE A 297 10.12 13.55 0.53
N GLY A 298 11.08 14.42 0.83
CA GLY A 298 12.49 14.04 0.97
C GLY A 298 12.75 13.11 2.16
N GLU A 299 13.90 12.44 2.12
CA GLU A 299 14.34 11.46 3.12
C GLU A 299 14.42 12.03 4.55
N THR A 300 14.82 13.29 4.68
CA THR A 300 14.98 13.96 5.98
C THR A 300 13.72 14.65 6.49
N ALA A 301 12.62 14.57 5.74
CA ALA A 301 11.37 15.19 6.12
C ALA A 301 10.79 14.56 7.40
N GLY A 302 10.26 15.39 8.28
CA GLY A 302 9.46 14.94 9.41
C GLY A 302 8.11 14.40 8.91
N ILE A 303 7.59 13.37 9.58
CA ILE A 303 6.29 12.80 9.25
C ILE A 303 5.53 12.42 10.52
N SER A 304 4.24 12.66 10.52
CA SER A 304 3.31 12.21 11.58
C SER A 304 1.91 12.11 11.02
N THR A 305 1.03 11.36 11.66
CA THR A 305 -0.40 11.48 11.40
C THR A 305 -0.94 12.79 11.97
N TRP A 306 -2.09 13.24 11.46
CA TRP A 306 -2.80 14.39 11.98
C TRP A 306 -4.23 14.02 12.32
N ASP A 307 -4.77 14.59 13.40
CA ASP A 307 -6.17 14.37 13.76
C ASP A 307 -7.06 15.32 12.95
N THR A 308 -8.00 14.77 12.22
CA THR A 308 -8.96 15.52 11.40
C THR A 308 -10.30 15.76 12.12
N GLY A 309 -10.47 15.25 13.35
CA GLY A 309 -11.77 15.24 14.03
C GLY A 309 -12.85 14.44 13.27
N ASN A 310 -12.47 13.69 12.24
CA ASN A 310 -13.37 12.91 11.38
C ASN A 310 -12.74 11.56 11.02
N ASN A 311 -13.35 10.47 11.49
CA ASN A 311 -12.82 9.13 11.29
C ASN A 311 -12.82 8.64 9.83
N THR A 312 -13.47 9.34 8.91
CA THR A 312 -13.48 8.98 7.49
C THR A 312 -12.40 9.70 6.68
N VAL A 313 -11.74 10.69 7.28
CA VAL A 313 -10.70 11.47 6.61
C VAL A 313 -9.35 11.16 7.24
N PHE A 314 -8.47 10.56 6.47
CA PHE A 314 -7.08 10.30 6.85
C PHE A 314 -6.21 11.52 6.57
N ALA A 315 -5.26 11.80 7.47
CA ALA A 315 -4.30 12.88 7.30
C ALA A 315 -2.89 12.51 7.72
N ILE A 316 -1.92 12.93 6.91
CA ILE A 316 -0.49 12.89 7.23
C ILE A 316 0.05 14.31 7.14
N ARG A 317 0.81 14.71 8.16
CA ARG A 317 1.60 15.94 8.19
C ARG A 317 3.05 15.61 7.84
N ARG A 318 3.64 16.39 6.95
CA ARG A 318 5.06 16.32 6.58
C ARG A 318 5.72 17.69 6.73
N THR A 319 6.97 17.70 7.13
CA THR A 319 7.72 18.97 7.35
C THR A 319 9.13 18.85 6.80
N ALA A 320 9.61 19.88 6.11
CA ALA A 320 10.97 19.96 5.61
C ALA A 320 11.48 21.41 5.63
N GLY A 321 12.46 21.70 6.47
CA GLY A 321 12.94 23.07 6.66
C GLY A 321 11.79 24.01 7.06
N ASN A 322 11.51 25.00 6.22
CA ASN A 322 10.42 25.97 6.42
C ASN A 322 9.12 25.59 5.68
N GLU A 323 9.00 24.36 5.21
CA GLU A 323 7.82 23.88 4.49
C GLU A 323 7.03 22.93 5.37
N GLU A 324 5.72 23.04 5.34
CA GLU A 324 4.76 22.14 5.97
C GLU A 324 3.73 21.69 4.95
N MET A 325 3.47 20.41 4.90
CA MET A 325 2.48 19.81 4.00
C MET A 325 1.48 18.97 4.79
N ILE A 326 0.21 19.10 4.47
CA ILE A 326 -0.87 18.25 4.97
C ILE A 326 -1.43 17.45 3.78
N CYS A 327 -1.30 16.14 3.84
CA CYS A 327 -1.89 15.20 2.89
C CYS A 327 -3.20 14.68 3.46
N LEU A 328 -4.30 14.90 2.75
CA LEU A 328 -5.66 14.51 3.15
C LEU A 328 -6.23 13.49 2.17
N ALA A 329 -7.00 12.53 2.68
CA ALA A 329 -7.75 11.57 1.87
C ALA A 329 -9.10 11.25 2.53
N ASN A 330 -10.20 11.49 1.81
CA ASN A 330 -11.56 11.12 2.24
C ASN A 330 -11.90 9.71 1.77
N PHE A 331 -12.07 8.77 2.70
CA PHE A 331 -12.40 7.37 2.42
C PHE A 331 -13.91 7.10 2.27
N SER A 332 -14.73 8.15 2.29
CA SER A 332 -16.20 8.05 2.22
C SER A 332 -16.74 8.40 0.84
N GLU A 333 -17.85 7.75 0.46
CA GLU A 333 -18.69 8.12 -0.70
C GLU A 333 -19.48 9.41 -0.50
N TYR A 334 -19.36 10.03 0.68
CA TYR A 334 -20.00 11.31 1.00
C TYR A 334 -18.98 12.41 1.17
N GLY A 335 -19.40 13.65 0.91
CA GLY A 335 -18.62 14.82 1.28
C GLY A 335 -18.39 14.87 2.79
N GLN A 336 -17.20 15.19 3.19
CA GLN A 336 -16.75 15.19 4.59
C GLN A 336 -16.02 16.48 4.94
N ASN A 337 -16.09 16.88 6.19
CA ASN A 337 -15.29 17.99 6.68
C ASN A 337 -14.11 17.48 7.50
N ALA A 338 -12.92 17.91 7.18
CA ALA A 338 -11.72 17.70 7.99
C ALA A 338 -11.51 18.92 8.90
N TRP A 339 -11.49 18.67 10.20
CA TRP A 339 -11.23 19.70 11.22
C TRP A 339 -9.74 19.66 11.58
N LEU A 340 -8.98 20.66 11.12
CA LEU A 340 -7.53 20.68 11.25
C LEU A 340 -7.11 21.75 12.26
N ASN A 341 -7.61 21.61 13.47
CA ASN A 341 -7.34 22.56 14.55
C ASN A 341 -5.83 22.79 14.75
N CYS A 342 -5.46 24.03 15.07
CA CYS A 342 -4.07 24.46 15.27
C CYS A 342 -3.20 24.58 14.00
N LEU A 343 -3.75 24.42 12.80
CA LEU A 343 -3.05 24.80 11.58
C LEU A 343 -3.41 26.24 11.21
N GLU A 344 -2.40 27.09 11.14
CA GLU A 344 -2.60 28.50 10.83
C GLU A 344 -2.00 28.85 9.46
N GLY A 345 -2.64 29.82 8.78
CA GLY A 345 -2.20 30.38 7.53
C GLY A 345 -2.71 29.68 6.30
N LYS A 346 -2.30 30.19 5.14
CA LYS A 346 -2.77 29.71 3.84
C LYS A 346 -1.89 28.62 3.29
N TYR A 347 -2.52 27.56 2.85
CA TYR A 347 -1.90 26.43 2.15
C TYR A 347 -2.36 26.43 0.70
N GLU A 348 -1.54 25.88 -0.18
CA GLU A 348 -1.82 25.68 -1.58
C GLU A 348 -1.97 24.19 -1.87
N ASP A 349 -3.11 23.78 -2.41
CA ASP A 349 -3.34 22.41 -2.89
C ASP A 349 -2.54 22.20 -4.18
N LEU A 350 -1.57 21.29 -4.14
CA LEU A 350 -0.63 21.03 -5.23
C LEU A 350 -1.27 20.39 -6.46
N PHE A 351 -2.48 19.84 -6.33
CA PHE A 351 -3.21 19.27 -7.47
C PHE A 351 -4.01 20.32 -8.25
N THR A 352 -4.52 21.34 -7.55
CA THR A 352 -5.44 22.32 -8.13
C THR A 352 -4.90 23.73 -8.16
N GLY A 353 -3.88 24.05 -7.36
CA GLY A 353 -3.38 25.41 -7.12
C GLY A 353 -4.31 26.26 -6.23
N GLU A 354 -5.36 25.67 -5.67
CA GLU A 354 -6.29 26.36 -4.77
C GLU A 354 -5.59 26.75 -3.47
N LYS A 355 -5.74 28.01 -3.05
CA LYS A 355 -5.23 28.51 -1.76
C LYS A 355 -6.35 28.57 -0.74
N MET A 356 -6.15 27.94 0.40
CA MET A 356 -7.15 27.80 1.44
C MET A 356 -6.61 27.93 2.84
N GLU A 357 -7.45 28.31 3.79
CA GLU A 357 -7.18 28.18 5.22
C GLU A 357 -7.41 26.75 5.67
N MET A 358 -6.54 26.20 6.52
CA MET A 358 -6.57 24.77 6.87
C MET A 358 -7.32 24.44 8.17
N ASN A 359 -8.06 25.36 8.78
CA ASN A 359 -8.82 25.08 10.02
C ASN A 359 -9.98 24.10 9.78
N SER A 360 -10.63 24.17 8.62
CA SER A 360 -11.73 23.32 8.23
C SER A 360 -11.72 23.18 6.72
N VAL A 361 -11.53 21.97 6.24
CA VAL A 361 -11.40 21.67 4.81
C VAL A 361 -12.51 20.72 4.37
N TRP A 362 -13.35 21.19 3.44
CA TRP A 362 -14.33 20.34 2.80
C TRP A 362 -13.66 19.42 1.80
N MET A 363 -13.96 18.11 1.91
CA MET A 363 -13.48 17.05 1.04
C MET A 363 -14.66 16.40 0.33
N ASN A 364 -14.70 16.44 -0.99
CA ASN A 364 -15.70 15.73 -1.78
C ASN A 364 -15.55 14.19 -1.62
N PRO A 365 -16.52 13.37 -2.06
CA PRO A 365 -16.40 11.92 -2.05
C PRO A 365 -15.09 11.44 -2.66
N TYR A 366 -14.34 10.62 -1.91
CA TYR A 366 -13.04 10.05 -2.31
C TYR A 366 -12.00 11.09 -2.79
N GLN A 367 -12.15 12.36 -2.37
CA GLN A 367 -11.18 13.40 -2.68
C GLN A 367 -9.89 13.20 -1.89
N TYR A 368 -8.78 13.55 -2.52
CA TYR A 368 -7.47 13.69 -1.88
C TYR A 368 -6.91 15.08 -2.16
N ARG A 369 -6.08 15.59 -1.25
CA ARG A 369 -5.40 16.88 -1.35
C ARG A 369 -4.00 16.78 -0.74
N TRP A 370 -3.02 17.36 -1.37
CA TRP A 370 -1.71 17.63 -0.77
C TRP A 370 -1.51 19.13 -0.70
N CYS A 371 -1.67 19.68 0.50
CA CYS A 371 -1.68 21.12 0.73
C CYS A 371 -0.38 21.55 1.38
N VAL A 372 0.39 22.41 0.73
CA VAL A 372 1.69 22.89 1.20
C VAL A 372 1.61 24.36 1.64
N LYS A 373 2.30 24.67 2.74
CA LYS A 373 2.61 26.01 3.20
C LYS A 373 4.12 26.21 3.12
N LYS A 374 4.56 27.19 2.35
CA LYS A 374 5.97 27.63 2.28
C LYS A 374 6.08 28.90 3.14
N MET A 375 6.85 28.80 4.23
CA MET A 375 7.07 29.90 5.19
C MET A 375 8.25 30.80 4.81
#